data_0d39fe346be593a6d1683f3be65db608
#
_entry.id   0d39fe346be593a6d1683f3be65db608
#
_cell.length_a   1.000
_cell.length_b   1.000
_cell.length_c   1.000
_cell.angle_alpha   90.00
_cell.angle_beta   90.00
_cell.angle_gamma   90.00
#
_symmetry.space_group_name_H-M   'P 1'
#
loop_
_entity.id
_entity.type
_entity.pdbx_description
1 polymer ?
#
loop_
_entity_poly.entity_id
_entity_poly.type
_entity_poly.pdbx_seq_one_letter_code
_entity_poly.pdbx_strand_id
1 'polypeptide(L)'
;YHSVEDGWYLRLPDVWKDQILITRTAGTEEVTVTFSYRGDSGEPPQDVLRITKLTGSGREARATRGGRVILRRLPEIIYTAELLDANGSWEYGLTEDEVREAFSLITTEWSAGDS
;
A
#
# COMPACT_ATOMS: atom_id res chain seq x y z
N TYR A 1 -1.96 8.97 -3.92
CA TYR A 1 -1.18 8.15 -4.84
C TYR A 1 -2.07 7.16 -5.57
N HIS A 2 -1.96 7.12 -6.87
CA HIS A 2 -2.75 6.23 -7.72
C HIS A 2 -1.84 5.19 -8.35
N SER A 3 -2.13 3.91 -8.08
CA SER A 3 -1.46 2.80 -8.76
C SER A 3 -2.43 2.26 -9.81
N VAL A 4 -2.49 2.95 -10.94
CA VAL A 4 -3.43 2.61 -12.02
C VAL A 4 -3.18 1.19 -12.54
N GLU A 5 -1.91 0.81 -12.67
CA GLU A 5 -1.55 -0.51 -13.14
C GLU A 5 -2.03 -1.62 -12.22
N ASP A 6 -2.10 -1.34 -10.93
CA ASP A 6 -2.48 -2.33 -9.93
C ASP A 6 -3.93 -2.20 -9.48
N GLY A 7 -4.60 -1.15 -9.90
CA GLY A 7 -6.03 -0.99 -9.68
C GLY A 7 -6.43 -0.43 -8.33
N TRP A 8 -5.56 0.32 -7.67
CA TRP A 8 -5.87 0.90 -6.35
C TRP A 8 -5.30 2.30 -6.21
N TYR A 9 -5.80 3.03 -5.20
CA TYR A 9 -5.19 4.29 -4.82
C TYR A 9 -5.23 4.44 -3.30
N LEU A 10 -4.33 5.28 -2.80
CA LEU A 10 -4.23 5.59 -1.38
C LEU A 10 -4.22 7.10 -1.22
N ARG A 11 -5.14 7.62 -0.40
CA ARG A 11 -5.16 9.04 -0.09
C ARG A 11 -4.08 9.32 0.95
N LEU A 12 -3.06 10.05 0.53
CA LEU A 12 -1.96 10.39 1.41
C LEU A 12 -2.27 11.67 2.19
N PRO A 13 -1.88 11.73 3.46
CA PRO A 13 -1.96 12.99 4.20
C PRO A 13 -1.13 14.07 3.49
N ASP A 14 -1.58 15.30 3.58
CA ASP A 14 -0.85 16.40 2.93
C ASP A 14 0.59 16.51 3.41
N VAL A 15 0.83 16.21 4.69
CA VAL A 15 2.19 16.26 5.25
C VAL A 15 3.13 15.25 4.64
N TRP A 16 2.61 14.20 4.02
CA TRP A 16 3.44 13.19 3.37
C TRP A 16 3.97 13.63 2.00
N LYS A 17 3.27 14.53 1.33
CA LYS A 17 3.58 14.88 -0.07
C LYS A 17 5.03 15.27 -0.32
N ASP A 18 5.61 16.04 0.59
CA ASP A 18 6.99 16.51 0.42
C ASP A 18 8.02 15.65 1.12
N GLN A 19 7.58 14.63 1.84
CA GLN A 19 8.46 13.83 2.69
C GLN A 19 8.54 12.37 2.31
N ILE A 20 7.74 11.94 1.35
CA ILE A 20 7.63 10.53 0.99
C ILE A 20 8.22 10.24 -0.38
N LEU A 21 9.00 9.16 -0.44
CA LEU A 21 9.45 8.56 -1.69
C LEU A 21 8.60 7.33 -1.93
N ILE A 22 8.20 7.12 -3.17
CA ILE A 22 7.36 5.98 -3.53
C ILE A 22 8.10 5.12 -4.54
N THR A 23 8.23 3.83 -4.24
CA THR A 23 8.92 2.87 -5.11
C THR A 23 8.00 1.70 -5.40
N ARG A 24 7.90 1.31 -6.66
CA ARG A 24 7.11 0.16 -7.08
C ARG A 24 8.04 -0.97 -7.51
N THR A 25 7.83 -2.15 -6.95
CA THR A 25 8.59 -3.34 -7.30
C THR A 25 7.62 -4.40 -7.77
N ALA A 26 7.75 -4.81 -9.03
CA ALA A 26 6.86 -5.81 -9.63
C ALA A 26 7.55 -7.16 -9.70
N GLY A 27 6.96 -8.17 -9.06
CA GLY A 27 7.37 -9.55 -9.17
C GLY A 27 6.34 -10.35 -9.98
N THR A 28 6.51 -11.66 -10.01
CA THR A 28 5.62 -12.55 -10.79
C THR A 28 4.21 -12.58 -10.25
N GLU A 29 4.06 -12.72 -8.94
CA GLU A 29 2.77 -12.83 -8.27
C GLU A 29 2.58 -11.82 -7.16
N GLU A 30 3.49 -10.86 -7.07
CA GLU A 30 3.41 -9.80 -6.08
C GLU A 30 3.86 -8.48 -6.71
N VAL A 31 3.10 -7.42 -6.46
CA VAL A 31 3.51 -6.07 -6.82
C VAL A 31 3.44 -5.23 -5.56
N THR A 32 4.56 -4.73 -5.13
CA THR A 32 4.68 -3.97 -3.89
C THR A 32 4.99 -2.51 -4.18
N VAL A 33 4.22 -1.61 -3.57
CA VAL A 33 4.52 -0.19 -3.58
C VAL A 33 4.97 0.17 -2.18
N THR A 34 6.18 0.69 -2.07
CA THR A 34 6.79 1.04 -0.80
C THR A 34 6.81 2.55 -0.64
N PHE A 35 6.32 3.02 0.51
CA PHE A 35 6.33 4.42 0.88
C PHE A 35 7.44 4.61 1.91
N SER A 36 8.39 5.47 1.60
CA SER A 36 9.56 5.69 2.47
C SER A 36 9.60 7.14 2.91
N TYR A 37 9.88 7.33 4.19
CA TYR A 37 10.04 8.66 4.76
C TYR A 37 11.44 9.18 4.44
N ARG A 38 11.52 10.38 3.89
CA ARG A 38 12.78 11.07 3.72
C ARG A 38 13.16 11.66 5.05
N GLY A 39 14.23 11.19 5.65
CA GLY A 39 14.71 11.78 6.86
C GLY A 39 15.33 13.16 6.63
N ASP A 40 15.98 13.65 7.65
CA ASP A 40 16.75 14.89 7.53
C ASP A 40 17.88 14.69 6.54
N SER A 41 18.40 15.80 6.07
CA SER A 41 19.49 15.81 5.12
C SER A 41 20.63 14.86 5.52
N GLY A 42 20.97 13.95 4.62
CA GLY A 42 22.05 13.00 4.84
C GLY A 42 21.66 11.64 5.38
N GLU A 43 20.41 11.47 5.80
CA GLU A 43 19.95 10.18 6.28
C GLU A 43 19.28 9.39 5.16
N PRO A 44 19.45 8.05 5.14
CA PRO A 44 18.77 7.24 4.14
C PRO A 44 17.27 7.23 4.40
N PRO A 45 16.43 7.12 3.36
CA PRO A 45 15.00 6.98 3.55
C PRO A 45 14.65 5.73 4.35
N GLN A 46 13.60 5.80 5.16
CA GLN A 46 13.13 4.67 5.94
C GLN A 46 11.75 4.25 5.47
N ASP A 47 11.59 2.97 5.19
CA ASP A 47 10.31 2.44 4.73
C ASP A 47 9.29 2.51 5.87
N VAL A 48 8.12 3.07 5.59
CA VAL A 48 7.07 3.23 6.59
C VAL A 48 5.83 2.40 6.28
N LEU A 49 5.54 2.16 5.00
CA LEU A 49 4.34 1.44 4.59
C LEU A 49 4.59 0.71 3.28
N ARG A 50 4.06 -0.50 3.18
CA ARG A 50 4.05 -1.25 1.92
C ARG A 50 2.64 -1.68 1.61
N ILE A 51 2.20 -1.43 0.38
CA ILE A 51 0.94 -1.95 -0.14
C ILE A 51 1.28 -3.00 -1.17
N THR A 52 0.78 -4.20 -1.01
CA THR A 52 1.10 -5.32 -1.90
C THR A 52 -0.16 -5.88 -2.54
N LYS A 53 -0.10 -6.06 -3.85
CA LYS A 53 -1.12 -6.77 -4.62
C LYS A 53 -0.61 -8.19 -4.81
N LEU A 54 -1.36 -9.15 -4.29
CA LEU A 54 -1.01 -10.56 -4.36
C LEU A 54 -1.90 -11.29 -5.36
N THR A 55 -1.28 -12.08 -6.21
CA THR A 55 -2.00 -12.91 -7.17
C THR A 55 -1.44 -14.33 -7.10
N GLY A 56 -2.06 -15.27 -7.81
CA GLY A 56 -1.58 -16.64 -7.87
C GLY A 56 -2.09 -17.52 -6.75
N SER A 57 -1.76 -18.81 -6.83
CA SER A 57 -2.31 -19.82 -5.93
C SER A 57 -1.86 -19.71 -4.48
N GLY A 58 -0.71 -19.11 -4.23
CA GLY A 58 -0.19 -18.95 -2.87
C GLY A 58 -0.58 -17.64 -2.19
N ARG A 59 -1.49 -16.89 -2.77
CA ARG A 59 -1.78 -15.54 -2.28
C ARG A 59 -2.34 -15.50 -0.87
N GLU A 60 -3.19 -16.44 -0.49
CA GLU A 60 -3.76 -16.46 0.86
C GLU A 60 -2.66 -16.66 1.93
N ALA A 61 -1.76 -17.59 1.70
CA ALA A 61 -0.67 -17.82 2.63
C ALA A 61 0.24 -16.61 2.74
N ARG A 62 0.49 -15.94 1.63
CA ARG A 62 1.33 -14.75 1.62
C ARG A 62 0.62 -13.56 2.26
N ALA A 63 -0.70 -13.46 2.10
CA ALA A 63 -1.47 -12.37 2.68
C ALA A 63 -1.53 -12.42 4.20
N THR A 64 -1.42 -13.62 4.77
CA THR A 64 -1.46 -13.80 6.22
C THR A 64 -0.09 -13.86 6.86
N ARG A 65 0.97 -13.63 6.08
CA ARG A 65 2.32 -13.58 6.62
C ARG A 65 2.43 -12.48 7.67
N GLY A 66 3.23 -12.70 8.70
CA GLY A 66 3.33 -11.78 9.81
C GLY A 66 3.54 -10.32 9.41
N GLY A 67 2.88 -9.43 10.08
CA GLY A 67 2.97 -7.99 9.81
C GLY A 67 2.05 -7.46 8.73
N ARG A 68 1.47 -8.34 7.92
CA ARG A 68 0.56 -7.93 6.85
C ARG A 68 -0.88 -7.87 7.32
N VAL A 69 -1.58 -6.83 6.86
CA VAL A 69 -3.00 -6.63 7.14
C VAL A 69 -3.74 -6.70 5.81
N ILE A 70 -4.79 -7.50 5.75
CA ILE A 70 -5.56 -7.62 4.51
C ILE A 70 -6.47 -6.41 4.37
N LEU A 71 -6.30 -5.67 3.27
CA LEU A 71 -7.11 -4.50 2.98
C LEU A 71 -8.36 -4.88 2.19
N ARG A 72 -8.21 -5.78 1.21
CA ARG A 72 -9.31 -6.17 0.36
C ARG A 72 -9.04 -7.54 -0.24
N ARG A 73 -10.07 -8.39 -0.28
CA ARG A 73 -10.01 -9.67 -0.99
C ARG A 73 -10.93 -9.62 -2.18
N LEU A 74 -10.39 -9.93 -3.36
CA LEU A 74 -11.15 -10.16 -4.57
C LEU A 74 -10.99 -11.63 -4.95
N PRO A 75 -11.78 -12.15 -5.89
CA PRO A 75 -11.69 -13.59 -6.23
C PRO A 75 -10.29 -14.08 -6.58
N GLU A 76 -9.49 -13.25 -7.24
CA GLU A 76 -8.16 -13.67 -7.69
C GLU A 76 -7.04 -12.78 -7.19
N ILE A 77 -7.36 -11.77 -6.38
CA ILE A 77 -6.40 -10.78 -5.94
C ILE A 77 -6.62 -10.47 -4.47
N ILE A 78 -5.54 -10.34 -3.72
CA ILE A 78 -5.61 -9.85 -2.34
C ILE A 78 -4.69 -8.64 -2.22
N TYR A 79 -5.21 -7.57 -1.64
CA TYR A 79 -4.42 -6.38 -1.34
C TYR A 79 -4.10 -6.36 0.14
N THR A 80 -2.83 -6.15 0.47
CA THR A 80 -2.38 -6.08 1.86
C THR A 80 -1.60 -4.81 2.13
N ALA A 81 -1.53 -4.44 3.39
CA ALA A 81 -0.69 -3.37 3.86
C ALA A 81 0.24 -3.91 4.93
N GLU A 82 1.43 -3.37 4.99
CA GLU A 82 2.37 -3.68 6.06
C GLU A 82 2.85 -2.35 6.65
N LEU A 83 2.56 -2.15 7.93
CA LEU A 83 3.00 -0.95 8.65
C LEU A 83 4.33 -1.29 9.30
N LEU A 84 5.35 -0.54 8.90
CA LEU A 84 6.72 -0.84 9.32
C LEU A 84 7.10 -0.06 10.58
N ASP A 85 8.20 -0.46 11.22
CA ASP A 85 8.62 0.15 12.48
C ASP A 85 8.79 1.67 12.40
N ALA A 86 9.35 2.15 11.29
CA ALA A 86 9.55 3.58 11.11
C ALA A 86 8.23 4.34 11.06
N ASN A 87 7.14 3.71 10.60
CA ASN A 87 5.82 4.33 10.63
C ASN A 87 5.36 4.57 12.07
N GLY A 88 5.60 3.59 12.94
CA GLY A 88 5.19 3.72 14.33
C GLY A 88 5.96 4.76 15.12
N SER A 89 7.20 5.04 14.72
CA SER A 89 8.03 6.03 15.40
C SER A 89 7.97 7.43 14.77
N TRP A 90 7.28 7.57 13.65
CA TRP A 90 7.15 8.84 12.92
C TRP A 90 5.85 9.52 13.32
N GLU A 91 5.93 10.81 13.68
CA GLU A 91 4.75 11.55 14.13
C GLU A 91 3.62 11.63 13.10
N TYR A 92 3.95 11.51 11.82
CA TYR A 92 2.97 11.51 10.73
C TYR A 92 2.63 10.11 10.23
N GLY A 93 3.04 9.08 10.96
CA GLY A 93 2.73 7.70 10.60
C GLY A 93 1.23 7.44 10.65
N LEU A 94 0.79 6.41 9.91
CA LEU A 94 -0.62 6.05 9.85
C LEU A 94 -0.90 4.83 10.71
N THR A 95 -2.12 4.77 11.25
CA THR A 95 -2.59 3.57 11.92
C THR A 95 -3.18 2.62 10.88
N GLU A 96 -3.39 1.36 11.27
CA GLU A 96 -4.02 0.37 10.42
C GLU A 96 -5.39 0.86 9.93
N ASP A 97 -6.20 1.42 10.83
CA ASP A 97 -7.52 1.92 10.46
C ASP A 97 -7.44 3.08 9.46
N GLU A 98 -6.47 3.96 9.65
CA GLU A 98 -6.28 5.08 8.74
C GLU A 98 -5.88 4.61 7.35
N VAL A 99 -5.03 3.57 7.27
CA VAL A 99 -4.65 3.00 5.99
C VAL A 99 -5.85 2.35 5.31
N ARG A 100 -6.67 1.62 6.06
CA ARG A 100 -7.87 1.00 5.52
C ARG A 100 -8.85 2.03 4.96
N GLU A 101 -9.02 3.14 5.65
CA GLU A 101 -9.91 4.21 5.19
C GLU A 101 -9.36 4.93 3.97
N ALA A 102 -8.05 5.07 3.90
CA ALA A 102 -7.40 5.78 2.80
C ALA A 102 -7.29 4.93 1.52
N PHE A 103 -7.33 3.60 1.67
CA PHE A 103 -7.18 2.68 0.55
C PHE A 103 -8.50 2.49 -0.19
N SER A 104 -8.47 2.55 -1.52
CA SER A 104 -9.64 2.29 -2.36
C SER A 104 -9.22 1.63 -3.66
N LEU A 105 -10.14 0.85 -4.22
CA LEU A 105 -9.92 0.26 -5.52
C LEU A 105 -10.30 1.28 -6.59
N ILE A 106 -9.54 1.31 -7.67
CA ILE A 106 -9.87 2.15 -8.81
C ILE A 106 -10.91 1.41 -9.63
N THR A 107 -12.09 2.01 -9.80
CA THR A 107 -13.12 1.45 -10.64
C THR A 107 -13.32 2.39 -11.82
N THR A 108 -13.59 1.82 -12.98
CA THR A 108 -13.91 2.62 -14.14
C THR A 108 -15.40 2.98 -14.06
N GLU A 109 -15.73 4.14 -14.56
CA GLU A 109 -17.10 4.63 -14.52
C GLU A 109 -18.08 3.68 -15.20
N TRP A 110 -17.70 3.19 -16.37
CA TRP A 110 -18.58 2.28 -17.09
C TRP A 110 -18.71 0.93 -16.40
N SER A 111 -17.67 0.48 -15.69
CA SER A 111 -17.78 -0.73 -14.87
C SER A 111 -18.77 -0.55 -13.75
N ALA A 112 -18.75 0.62 -13.13
CA ALA A 112 -19.69 0.94 -12.08
C ALA A 112 -21.12 1.03 -12.63
N GLY A 113 -21.26 1.52 -13.86
CA GLY A 113 -22.55 1.62 -14.51
C GLY A 113 -23.12 0.27 -14.91
N ASP A 114 -22.27 -0.72 -15.12
CA ASP A 114 -22.70 -2.05 -15.50
C ASP A 114 -23.17 -2.88 -14.32
N SER A 115 -22.89 -2.46 -13.15
CA SER A 115 -23.23 -3.21 -11.95
C SER A 115 -24.66 -3.00 -11.51
#